data_3451959be2269cccca32d804243daeb2
#
_entry.id   3451959be2269cccca32d804243daeb2
#
_cell.length_a   1.000
_cell.length_b   1.000
_cell.length_c   1.000
_cell.angle_alpha   90.00
_cell.angle_beta   90.00
_cell.angle_gamma   90.00
#
_symmetry.space_group_name_H-M   'P 1'
#
loop_
_entity.id
_entity.type
_entity.pdbx_description
1 polymer ?
#
loop_
_entity_poly.entity_id
_entity_poly.type
_entity_poly.pdbx_seq_one_letter_code
_entity_poly.pdbx_strand_id
1 'polypeptide(L)'
;MREDFAGLRDELIISTKAGWDMWPGPYGDLGSRKYLLASLDQSLKRLGLDYVDIFYHHHFDPTTPMEESLGALDSAVRQGKALYVGISSYSDERTLQAIGILRDLGTPLLIHQPSYSMLNRWIEDKLLDVLDEQGVGCIAFSPLAQGLLTDKYANGVASDSRAAKEDSSLGSQLLNEENLARVRGLAEIAKERGQRMSQLAIAWALRNPVVTCVLLGASSVDQLDENLDALDNLDFTDEELKRIDQFAVESGVDLWRRPATE
;
A
#
# COMPACT_ATOMS: atom_id res chain seq x y z
N MET A 1 9.31 -4.33 18.47
CA MET A 1 10.28 -5.34 18.00
C MET A 1 11.22 -5.76 19.12
N ARG A 2 11.98 -4.84 19.71
CA ARG A 2 13.02 -5.19 20.71
C ARG A 2 12.49 -5.80 22.00
N GLU A 3 11.28 -5.49 22.40
CA GLU A 3 10.67 -5.90 23.67
C GLU A 3 9.65 -7.01 23.43
N ASP A 4 8.48 -6.66 22.86
CA ASP A 4 7.34 -7.58 22.77
C ASP A 4 7.51 -8.70 21.73
N PHE A 5 8.31 -8.48 20.68
CA PHE A 5 8.45 -9.41 19.54
C PHE A 5 9.87 -9.99 19.39
N ALA A 6 10.75 -9.81 20.37
CA ALA A 6 12.14 -10.27 20.28
C ALA A 6 12.27 -11.79 20.04
N GLY A 7 11.36 -12.59 20.64
CA GLY A 7 11.32 -14.04 20.45
C GLY A 7 10.59 -14.55 19.21
N LEU A 8 10.03 -13.64 18.40
CA LEU A 8 9.21 -13.97 17.23
C LEU A 8 9.83 -13.52 15.89
N ARG A 9 11.12 -13.11 15.91
CA ARG A 9 11.77 -12.55 14.69
C ARG A 9 11.67 -13.47 13.49
N ASP A 10 11.87 -14.75 13.68
CA ASP A 10 11.90 -15.74 12.60
C ASP A 10 10.51 -16.13 12.10
N GLU A 11 9.45 -15.76 12.82
CA GLU A 11 8.05 -16.00 12.43
C GLU A 11 7.41 -14.77 11.79
N LEU A 12 8.03 -13.58 11.89
CA LEU A 12 7.50 -12.32 11.41
C LEU A 12 8.18 -11.88 10.12
N ILE A 13 7.38 -11.48 9.15
CA ILE A 13 7.86 -10.78 7.94
C ILE A 13 7.94 -9.29 8.26
N ILE A 14 9.16 -8.78 8.42
CA ILE A 14 9.42 -7.38 8.73
C ILE A 14 9.90 -6.65 7.48
N SER A 15 9.26 -5.55 7.16
CA SER A 15 9.65 -4.73 6.00
C SER A 15 9.92 -3.28 6.37
N THR A 16 10.75 -2.61 5.57
CA THR A 16 10.96 -1.17 5.64
C THR A 16 11.14 -0.58 4.24
N LYS A 17 10.99 0.72 4.13
CA LYS A 17 11.03 1.45 2.85
C LYS A 17 11.98 2.63 2.95
N ALA A 18 12.56 3.04 1.80
CA ALA A 18 13.26 4.30 1.63
C ALA A 18 12.86 4.94 0.29
N GLY A 19 12.76 6.27 0.25
CA GLY A 19 12.35 7.01 -0.95
C GLY A 19 11.69 8.36 -0.64
N TRP A 20 11.24 8.60 0.58
CA TRP A 20 10.65 9.86 1.03
C TRP A 20 11.61 10.62 1.94
N ASP A 21 11.41 11.93 2.02
CA ASP A 21 12.21 12.86 2.83
C ASP A 21 12.36 12.38 4.28
N MET A 22 13.59 12.15 4.71
CA MET A 22 13.93 11.62 6.02
C MET A 22 14.85 12.54 6.83
N TRP A 23 15.66 13.38 6.18
CA TRP A 23 16.53 14.37 6.82
C TRP A 23 16.89 15.50 5.86
N PRO A 24 17.22 16.69 6.38
CA PRO A 24 17.64 17.82 5.54
C PRO A 24 18.92 17.53 4.77
N GLY A 25 18.99 17.96 3.51
CA GLY A 25 20.18 17.90 2.68
C GLY A 25 19.98 17.11 1.40
N PRO A 26 20.98 17.11 0.50
CA PRO A 26 20.84 16.58 -0.87
C PRO A 26 20.75 15.04 -0.95
N TYR A 27 20.96 14.35 0.15
CA TYR A 27 20.90 12.89 0.24
C TYR A 27 19.91 12.42 1.31
N GLY A 28 18.87 13.20 1.56
CA GLY A 28 17.84 12.89 2.56
C GLY A 28 16.54 12.36 1.97
N ASP A 29 16.45 12.25 0.62
CA ASP A 29 15.24 11.89 -0.12
C ASP A 29 15.58 11.10 -1.40
N LEU A 30 14.56 10.65 -2.12
CA LEU A 30 14.59 10.07 -3.46
C LEU A 30 15.26 8.69 -3.56
N GLY A 31 15.94 8.39 -4.67
CA GLY A 31 16.38 7.03 -5.02
C GLY A 31 17.88 6.80 -5.09
N SER A 32 18.72 7.78 -4.68
CA SER A 32 20.17 7.58 -4.77
C SER A 32 20.65 6.41 -3.92
N ARG A 33 21.63 5.67 -4.41
CA ARG A 33 22.24 4.54 -3.68
C ARG A 33 22.68 4.94 -2.26
N LYS A 34 23.28 6.12 -2.12
CA LYS A 34 23.76 6.64 -0.83
C LYS A 34 22.61 6.81 0.15
N TYR A 35 21.51 7.40 -0.30
CA TYR A 35 20.34 7.61 0.53
C TYR A 35 19.65 6.28 0.91
N LEU A 36 19.40 5.41 -0.07
CA LEU A 36 18.68 4.16 0.17
C LEU A 36 19.41 3.28 1.20
N LEU A 37 20.71 3.09 1.06
CA LEU A 37 21.50 2.28 1.98
C LEU A 37 21.62 2.93 3.37
N ALA A 38 21.82 4.24 3.45
CA ALA A 38 21.85 4.96 4.73
C ALA A 38 20.50 4.91 5.46
N SER A 39 19.39 5.03 4.72
CA SER A 39 18.03 4.92 5.27
C SER A 39 17.73 3.52 5.80
N LEU A 40 18.18 2.47 5.10
CA LEU A 40 18.08 1.09 5.57
C LEU A 40 18.85 0.90 6.87
N ASP A 41 20.09 1.36 6.95
CA ASP A 41 20.92 1.23 8.16
C ASP A 41 20.28 1.94 9.37
N GLN A 42 19.70 3.12 9.15
CA GLN A 42 18.94 3.82 10.19
C GLN A 42 17.69 3.06 10.62
N SER A 43 16.99 2.45 9.68
CA SER A 43 15.79 1.65 9.95
C SER A 43 16.14 0.41 10.78
N LEU A 44 17.18 -0.34 10.41
CA LEU A 44 17.67 -1.50 11.15
C LEU A 44 18.06 -1.11 12.57
N LYS A 45 18.80 0.01 12.74
CA LYS A 45 19.17 0.52 14.05
C LYS A 45 17.96 0.87 14.92
N ARG A 46 16.94 1.54 14.36
CA ARG A 46 15.69 1.87 15.09
C ARG A 46 14.89 0.63 15.47
N LEU A 47 14.77 -0.32 14.56
CA LEU A 47 14.08 -1.59 14.78
C LEU A 47 14.84 -2.51 15.76
N GLY A 48 16.17 -2.38 15.84
CA GLY A 48 17.03 -3.27 16.61
C GLY A 48 17.18 -4.63 15.95
N LEU A 49 17.28 -4.63 14.63
CA LEU A 49 17.41 -5.82 13.79
C LEU A 49 18.68 -5.76 12.98
N ASP A 50 19.22 -6.92 12.62
CA ASP A 50 20.37 -7.06 11.73
C ASP A 50 19.92 -7.05 10.26
N TYR A 51 18.70 -7.50 9.98
CA TYR A 51 18.10 -7.52 8.65
C TYR A 51 16.59 -7.32 8.69
N VAL A 52 16.01 -6.94 7.54
CA VAL A 52 14.57 -7.00 7.26
C VAL A 52 14.27 -8.09 6.24
N ASP A 53 13.04 -8.59 6.21
CA ASP A 53 12.66 -9.56 5.20
C ASP A 53 12.51 -8.90 3.85
N ILE A 54 11.86 -7.71 3.78
CA ILE A 54 11.67 -7.00 2.53
C ILE A 54 12.12 -5.55 2.66
N PHE A 55 12.99 -5.12 1.76
CA PHE A 55 13.38 -3.72 1.61
C PHE A 55 12.78 -3.12 0.34
N TYR A 56 12.02 -2.02 0.48
CA TYR A 56 11.33 -1.37 -0.64
C TYR A 56 12.00 -0.08 -1.09
N HIS A 57 12.05 0.14 -2.41
CA HIS A 57 12.10 1.50 -2.96
C HIS A 57 10.67 2.07 -2.95
N HIS A 58 10.47 3.14 -2.16
CA HIS A 58 9.13 3.60 -1.75
C HIS A 58 8.34 4.27 -2.88
N HIS A 59 9.02 4.89 -3.82
CA HIS A 59 8.44 5.44 -5.04
C HIS A 59 9.52 5.63 -6.10
N PHE A 60 9.10 5.72 -7.37
CA PHE A 60 10.01 5.99 -8.47
C PHE A 60 10.64 7.38 -8.33
N ASP A 61 11.97 7.46 -8.56
CA ASP A 61 12.73 8.71 -8.62
C ASP A 61 13.11 9.02 -10.07
N PRO A 62 12.52 10.06 -10.69
CA PRO A 62 12.84 10.43 -12.07
C PRO A 62 14.22 11.06 -12.25
N THR A 63 14.89 11.44 -11.15
CA THR A 63 16.18 12.15 -11.18
C THR A 63 17.38 11.22 -10.99
N THR A 64 17.15 10.00 -10.51
CA THR A 64 18.18 8.96 -10.34
C THR A 64 17.97 7.85 -11.37
N PRO A 65 19.01 7.41 -12.09
CA PRO A 65 18.90 6.24 -12.95
C PRO A 65 18.32 5.05 -12.18
N MET A 66 17.33 4.36 -12.77
CA MET A 66 16.64 3.25 -12.10
C MET A 66 17.62 2.13 -11.72
N GLU A 67 18.64 1.90 -12.53
CA GLU A 67 19.71 0.93 -12.28
C GLU A 67 20.50 1.25 -11.00
N GLU A 68 20.67 2.52 -10.65
CA GLU A 68 21.32 2.92 -9.40
C GLU A 68 20.43 2.61 -8.20
N SER A 69 19.15 3.01 -8.25
CA SER A 69 18.20 2.76 -7.16
C SER A 69 18.01 1.27 -6.94
N LEU A 70 17.75 0.49 -7.99
CA LEU A 70 17.55 -0.96 -7.90
C LEU A 70 18.84 -1.69 -7.56
N GLY A 71 20.00 -1.20 -8.05
CA GLY A 71 21.30 -1.71 -7.63
C GLY A 71 21.62 -1.46 -6.16
N ALA A 72 21.01 -0.44 -5.52
CA ALA A 72 21.08 -0.27 -4.06
C ALA A 72 20.28 -1.36 -3.33
N LEU A 73 19.10 -1.73 -3.85
CA LEU A 73 18.31 -2.84 -3.31
C LEU A 73 19.07 -4.17 -3.42
N ASP A 74 19.63 -4.48 -4.59
CA ASP A 74 20.50 -5.66 -4.79
C ASP A 74 21.67 -5.65 -3.78
N SER A 75 22.31 -4.50 -3.58
CA SER A 75 23.40 -4.38 -2.60
C SER A 75 22.95 -4.66 -1.17
N ALA A 76 21.72 -4.26 -0.77
CA ALA A 76 21.16 -4.56 0.54
C ALA A 76 20.98 -6.07 0.74
N VAL A 77 20.53 -6.79 -0.28
CA VAL A 77 20.41 -8.25 -0.26
C VAL A 77 21.80 -8.92 -0.16
N ARG A 78 22.74 -8.53 -1.01
CA ARG A 78 24.11 -9.08 -0.97
C ARG A 78 24.85 -8.82 0.33
N GLN A 79 24.51 -7.74 1.03
CA GLN A 79 25.05 -7.42 2.36
C GLN A 79 24.33 -8.18 3.49
N GLY A 80 23.29 -8.95 3.20
CA GLY A 80 22.50 -9.67 4.20
C GLY A 80 21.62 -8.75 5.06
N LYS A 81 21.36 -7.51 4.61
CA LYS A 81 20.51 -6.54 5.32
C LYS A 81 19.03 -6.63 4.91
N ALA A 82 18.74 -7.30 3.82
CA ALA A 82 17.40 -7.65 3.38
C ALA A 82 17.41 -9.06 2.76
N LEU A 83 16.32 -9.81 2.90
CA LEU A 83 16.19 -11.11 2.22
C LEU A 83 15.63 -10.93 0.80
N TYR A 84 14.68 -10.02 0.65
CA TYR A 84 13.96 -9.74 -0.59
C TYR A 84 13.86 -8.25 -0.84
N VAL A 85 13.51 -7.91 -2.08
CA VAL A 85 13.29 -6.53 -2.49
C VAL A 85 11.88 -6.32 -3.01
N GLY A 86 11.36 -5.11 -2.79
CA GLY A 86 10.08 -4.64 -3.28
C GLY A 86 10.17 -3.24 -3.87
N ILE A 87 9.13 -2.87 -4.59
CA ILE A 87 8.91 -1.51 -5.07
C ILE A 87 7.52 -1.04 -4.65
N SER A 88 7.29 0.26 -4.67
CA SER A 88 6.01 0.85 -4.31
C SER A 88 5.68 2.03 -5.24
N SER A 89 4.41 2.17 -5.60
CA SER A 89 3.90 3.30 -6.40
C SER A 89 4.60 3.51 -7.76
N TYR A 90 5.05 2.45 -8.39
CA TYR A 90 5.56 2.45 -9.77
C TYR A 90 4.40 2.23 -10.75
N SER A 91 4.47 2.85 -11.95
CA SER A 91 3.55 2.50 -13.04
C SER A 91 3.80 1.06 -13.53
N ASP A 92 2.86 0.53 -14.32
CA ASP A 92 3.00 -0.75 -15.01
C ASP A 92 4.28 -0.83 -15.86
N GLU A 93 4.55 0.19 -16.68
CA GLU A 93 5.76 0.26 -17.52
C GLU A 93 7.04 0.26 -16.69
N ARG A 94 7.09 1.07 -15.63
CA ARG A 94 8.24 1.15 -14.75
C ARG A 94 8.43 -0.10 -13.89
N THR A 95 7.35 -0.78 -13.56
CA THR A 95 7.38 -2.07 -12.89
C THR A 95 8.03 -3.12 -13.79
N LEU A 96 7.67 -3.19 -15.08
CA LEU A 96 8.31 -4.08 -16.04
C LEU A 96 9.81 -3.79 -16.20
N GLN A 97 10.19 -2.52 -16.28
CA GLN A 97 11.60 -2.12 -16.35
C GLN A 97 12.36 -2.55 -15.08
N ALA A 98 11.77 -2.32 -13.90
CA ALA A 98 12.37 -2.71 -12.62
C ALA A 98 12.57 -4.22 -12.51
N ILE A 99 11.60 -5.01 -12.95
CA ILE A 99 11.68 -6.48 -12.99
C ILE A 99 12.85 -6.92 -13.86
N GLY A 100 13.01 -6.32 -15.06
CA GLY A 100 14.12 -6.62 -15.96
C GLY A 100 15.48 -6.35 -15.30
N ILE A 101 15.68 -5.15 -14.78
CA ILE A 101 16.93 -4.73 -14.13
C ILE A 101 17.26 -5.64 -12.93
N LEU A 102 16.30 -5.90 -12.05
CA LEU A 102 16.54 -6.73 -10.87
C LEU A 102 16.81 -8.18 -11.23
N ARG A 103 16.18 -8.69 -12.27
CA ARG A 103 16.46 -10.04 -12.80
C ARG A 103 17.89 -10.14 -13.33
N ASP A 104 18.35 -9.16 -14.08
CA ASP A 104 19.72 -9.10 -14.61
C ASP A 104 20.77 -9.00 -13.49
N LEU A 105 20.43 -8.33 -12.37
CA LEU A 105 21.27 -8.29 -11.17
C LEU A 105 21.27 -9.61 -10.36
N GLY A 106 20.34 -10.54 -10.66
CA GLY A 106 20.19 -11.80 -9.92
C GLY A 106 19.43 -11.65 -8.58
N THR A 107 18.72 -10.55 -8.39
CA THR A 107 17.88 -10.26 -7.21
C THR A 107 16.45 -10.00 -7.69
N PRO A 108 15.64 -11.03 -7.98
CA PRO A 108 14.31 -10.85 -8.57
C PRO A 108 13.39 -10.03 -7.66
N LEU A 109 12.53 -9.21 -8.27
CA LEU A 109 11.50 -8.46 -7.56
C LEU A 109 10.50 -9.42 -6.93
N LEU A 110 10.30 -9.32 -5.62
CA LEU A 110 9.34 -10.17 -4.90
C LEU A 110 7.92 -9.61 -4.99
N ILE A 111 7.76 -8.29 -4.78
CA ILE A 111 6.46 -7.72 -4.48
C ILE A 111 6.38 -6.23 -4.84
N HIS A 112 5.21 -5.79 -5.30
CA HIS A 112 4.88 -4.38 -5.50
C HIS A 112 3.85 -3.92 -4.48
N GLN A 113 4.01 -2.72 -3.93
CA GLN A 113 3.08 -2.13 -2.98
C GLN A 113 2.41 -0.88 -3.57
N PRO A 114 1.26 -0.99 -4.24
CA PRO A 114 0.47 0.13 -4.75
C PRO A 114 -0.62 0.58 -3.80
N SER A 115 -1.12 1.83 -3.96
CA SER A 115 -2.40 2.25 -3.39
C SER A 115 -3.56 1.60 -4.15
N TYR A 116 -4.52 1.04 -3.41
CA TYR A 116 -5.68 0.38 -4.00
C TYR A 116 -6.88 0.37 -3.07
N SER A 117 -8.02 0.77 -3.57
CA SER A 117 -9.30 0.72 -2.85
C SER A 117 -10.47 0.79 -3.84
N MET A 118 -11.69 0.65 -3.36
CA MET A 118 -12.92 0.84 -4.14
C MET A 118 -13.01 2.23 -4.81
N LEU A 119 -12.30 3.25 -4.29
CA LEU A 119 -12.28 4.62 -4.79
C LEU A 119 -10.96 5.01 -5.46
N ASN A 120 -10.04 4.06 -5.61
CA ASN A 120 -8.75 4.23 -6.27
C ASN A 120 -8.37 2.91 -6.97
N ARG A 121 -8.71 2.79 -8.25
CA ARG A 121 -8.69 1.54 -9.02
C ARG A 121 -7.61 1.49 -10.10
N TRP A 122 -6.71 2.44 -10.14
CA TRP A 122 -5.72 2.61 -11.22
C TRP A 122 -4.89 1.36 -11.53
N ILE A 123 -4.68 0.48 -10.55
CA ILE A 123 -3.88 -0.74 -10.75
C ILE A 123 -4.61 -1.79 -11.62
N GLU A 124 -5.94 -1.69 -11.75
CA GLU A 124 -6.75 -2.63 -12.53
C GLU A 124 -6.57 -2.45 -14.04
N ASP A 125 -6.09 -1.28 -14.51
CA ASP A 125 -5.94 -1.00 -15.93
C ASP A 125 -4.91 -1.92 -16.60
N LYS A 126 -3.75 -2.13 -15.93
CA LYS A 126 -2.65 -2.95 -16.48
C LYS A 126 -1.73 -3.54 -15.41
N LEU A 127 -1.57 -2.85 -14.27
CA LEU A 127 -0.54 -3.23 -13.31
C LEU A 127 -0.79 -4.63 -12.74
N LEU A 128 -2.02 -4.99 -12.43
CA LEU A 128 -2.35 -6.33 -11.93
C LEU A 128 -1.98 -7.42 -12.96
N ASP A 129 -2.25 -7.19 -14.23
CA ASP A 129 -1.89 -8.13 -15.31
C ASP A 129 -0.36 -8.30 -15.38
N VAL A 130 0.40 -7.19 -15.31
CA VAL A 130 1.86 -7.22 -15.27
C VAL A 130 2.37 -8.03 -14.08
N LEU A 131 1.81 -7.84 -12.90
CA LEU A 131 2.23 -8.55 -11.69
C LEU A 131 1.95 -10.05 -11.80
N ASP A 132 0.77 -10.43 -12.30
CA ASP A 132 0.38 -11.82 -12.51
C ASP A 132 1.29 -12.52 -13.53
N GLU A 133 1.46 -11.92 -14.71
CA GLU A 133 2.33 -12.46 -15.77
C GLU A 133 3.79 -12.63 -15.35
N GLN A 134 4.29 -11.75 -14.47
CA GLN A 134 5.67 -11.80 -13.99
C GLN A 134 5.85 -12.57 -12.68
N GLY A 135 4.77 -13.05 -12.06
CA GLY A 135 4.80 -13.78 -10.80
C GLY A 135 5.25 -12.92 -9.62
N VAL A 136 4.90 -11.62 -9.63
CA VAL A 136 5.24 -10.65 -8.59
C VAL A 136 4.04 -10.43 -7.69
N GLY A 137 4.22 -10.52 -6.36
CA GLY A 137 3.15 -10.29 -5.40
C GLY A 137 2.67 -8.83 -5.35
N CYS A 138 1.46 -8.62 -4.82
CA CYS A 138 0.87 -7.30 -4.62
C CYS A 138 0.44 -7.10 -3.16
N ILE A 139 0.92 -6.05 -2.50
CA ILE A 139 0.41 -5.59 -1.20
C ILE A 139 -0.33 -4.27 -1.41
N ALA A 140 -1.65 -4.28 -1.32
CA ALA A 140 -2.45 -3.07 -1.46
C ALA A 140 -2.42 -2.23 -0.18
N PHE A 141 -1.97 -0.97 -0.27
CA PHE A 141 -2.07 -0.04 0.84
C PHE A 141 -3.27 0.91 0.67
N SER A 142 -3.74 1.49 1.78
CA SER A 142 -4.93 2.36 1.84
C SER A 142 -6.23 1.71 1.33
N PRO A 143 -6.53 0.42 1.61
CA PRO A 143 -7.77 -0.20 1.15
C PRO A 143 -9.02 0.48 1.70
N LEU A 144 -8.91 1.17 2.83
CA LEU A 144 -9.98 1.97 3.43
C LEU A 144 -10.03 3.43 2.95
N ALA A 145 -9.31 3.80 1.88
CA ALA A 145 -9.28 5.14 1.30
C ALA A 145 -9.09 6.23 2.37
N GLN A 146 -8.01 6.14 3.17
CA GLN A 146 -7.70 7.04 4.28
C GLN A 146 -8.75 7.04 5.41
N GLY A 147 -9.62 6.05 5.46
CA GLY A 147 -10.74 5.91 6.41
C GLY A 147 -12.09 6.36 5.84
N LEU A 148 -12.15 6.83 4.59
CA LEU A 148 -13.41 7.20 3.93
C LEU A 148 -14.34 5.99 3.77
N LEU A 149 -13.78 4.80 3.52
CA LEU A 149 -14.50 3.53 3.43
C LEU A 149 -14.65 2.87 4.82
N THR A 150 -15.19 3.62 5.77
CA THR A 150 -15.56 3.14 7.11
C THR A 150 -16.91 3.71 7.51
N ASP A 151 -17.56 3.12 8.51
CA ASP A 151 -18.86 3.54 9.01
C ASP A 151 -18.88 4.99 9.54
N LYS A 152 -17.70 5.57 9.80
CA LYS A 152 -17.56 6.94 10.33
C LYS A 152 -18.12 8.03 9.41
N TYR A 153 -18.16 7.76 8.11
CA TYR A 153 -18.59 8.75 7.10
C TYR A 153 -19.92 8.38 6.43
N ALA A 154 -20.48 7.22 6.70
CA ALA A 154 -21.79 6.81 6.19
C ALA A 154 -22.91 7.79 6.59
N ASN A 155 -22.80 8.39 7.79
CA ASN A 155 -23.77 9.34 8.35
C ASN A 155 -23.29 10.82 8.34
N GLY A 156 -22.27 11.13 7.55
CA GLY A 156 -21.66 12.47 7.48
C GLY A 156 -20.36 12.60 8.29
N VAL A 157 -19.73 13.78 8.20
CA VAL A 157 -18.43 14.04 8.83
C VAL A 157 -18.64 14.46 10.28
N ALA A 158 -18.27 13.61 11.24
CA ALA A 158 -18.28 13.99 12.64
C ALA A 158 -17.15 15.01 12.93
N SER A 159 -17.42 15.99 13.80
CA SER A 159 -16.48 17.08 14.13
C SER A 159 -15.18 16.61 14.81
N ASP A 160 -15.15 15.41 15.35
CA ASP A 160 -14.00 14.76 15.99
C ASP A 160 -13.28 13.76 15.08
N SER A 161 -13.73 13.63 13.82
CA SER A 161 -13.13 12.73 12.84
C SER A 161 -11.73 13.18 12.41
N ARG A 162 -10.92 12.24 11.89
CA ARG A 162 -9.60 12.56 11.31
C ARG A 162 -9.70 13.65 10.23
N ALA A 163 -10.77 13.66 9.47
CA ALA A 163 -11.07 14.64 8.40
C ALA A 163 -11.30 16.05 8.91
N ALA A 164 -11.69 16.23 10.17
CA ALA A 164 -11.89 17.54 10.80
C ALA A 164 -10.57 18.20 11.26
N LYS A 165 -9.43 17.48 11.21
CA LYS A 165 -8.12 18.03 11.60
C LYS A 165 -7.45 18.71 10.40
N GLU A 166 -6.93 19.94 10.60
CA GLU A 166 -6.27 20.74 9.55
C GLU A 166 -5.09 20.04 8.86
N ASP A 167 -4.35 19.17 9.57
CA ASP A 167 -3.21 18.39 9.05
C ASP A 167 -3.58 16.97 8.60
N SER A 168 -4.86 16.72 8.30
CA SER A 168 -5.30 15.40 7.89
C SER A 168 -4.87 15.09 6.45
N SER A 169 -4.29 13.90 6.23
CA SER A 169 -4.05 13.35 4.89
C SER A 169 -5.36 13.12 4.11
N LEU A 170 -6.50 13.02 4.82
CA LEU A 170 -7.83 13.02 4.22
C LEU A 170 -8.26 14.49 4.00
N GLY A 171 -7.83 15.07 2.87
CA GLY A 171 -8.20 16.44 2.52
C GLY A 171 -9.71 16.61 2.39
N SER A 172 -10.22 17.81 2.77
CA SER A 172 -11.64 18.18 2.62
C SER A 172 -12.18 17.98 1.19
N GLN A 173 -11.30 17.97 0.20
CA GLN A 173 -11.62 17.73 -1.22
C GLN A 173 -12.18 16.32 -1.48
N LEU A 174 -11.79 15.32 -0.66
CA LEU A 174 -12.27 13.94 -0.79
C LEU A 174 -13.65 13.73 -0.13
N LEU A 175 -14.07 14.64 0.73
CA LEU A 175 -15.35 14.61 1.44
C LEU A 175 -16.45 15.40 0.69
N ASN A 176 -16.37 15.46 -0.63
CA ASN A 176 -17.42 16.03 -1.46
C ASN A 176 -18.67 15.13 -1.45
N GLU A 177 -19.83 15.73 -1.80
CA GLU A 177 -21.12 15.03 -1.76
C GLU A 177 -21.16 13.82 -2.68
N GLU A 178 -20.44 13.85 -3.79
CA GLU A 178 -20.34 12.72 -4.74
C GLU A 178 -19.68 11.51 -4.11
N ASN A 179 -18.52 11.68 -3.45
CA ASN A 179 -17.83 10.59 -2.76
C ASN A 179 -18.64 10.08 -1.55
N LEU A 180 -19.30 10.98 -0.82
CA LEU A 180 -20.18 10.59 0.28
C LEU A 180 -21.39 9.79 -0.21
N ALA A 181 -21.97 10.13 -1.36
CA ALA A 181 -23.05 9.36 -1.97
C ALA A 181 -22.58 7.95 -2.38
N ARG A 182 -21.36 7.83 -2.93
CA ARG A 182 -20.73 6.53 -3.25
C ARG A 182 -20.55 5.68 -1.99
N VAL A 183 -20.01 6.27 -0.92
CA VAL A 183 -19.81 5.57 0.36
C VAL A 183 -21.13 5.08 0.94
N ARG A 184 -22.19 5.91 0.90
CA ARG A 184 -23.53 5.48 1.34
C ARG A 184 -24.06 4.28 0.53
N GLY A 185 -23.91 4.31 -0.79
CA GLY A 185 -24.31 3.18 -1.65
C GLY A 185 -23.56 1.89 -1.33
N LEU A 186 -22.23 1.99 -1.11
CA LEU A 186 -21.41 0.85 -0.69
C LEU A 186 -21.77 0.36 0.71
N ALA A 187 -22.10 1.25 1.65
CA ALA A 187 -22.50 0.89 3.02
C ALA A 187 -23.80 0.10 3.04
N GLU A 188 -24.78 0.37 2.17
CA GLU A 188 -26.00 -0.44 2.05
C GLU A 188 -25.67 -1.85 1.55
N ILE A 189 -24.75 -1.99 0.57
CA ILE A 189 -24.32 -3.33 0.11
C ILE A 189 -23.59 -4.08 1.24
N ALA A 190 -22.71 -3.40 1.99
CA ALA A 190 -22.04 -4.01 3.13
C ALA A 190 -23.03 -4.55 4.14
N LYS A 191 -24.06 -3.77 4.49
CA LYS A 191 -25.13 -4.16 5.41
C LYS A 191 -25.92 -5.39 4.92
N GLU A 192 -26.26 -5.44 3.64
CA GLU A 192 -26.93 -6.61 3.04
C GLU A 192 -26.08 -7.88 3.14
N ARG A 193 -24.76 -7.74 3.04
CA ARG A 193 -23.77 -8.82 3.21
C ARG A 193 -23.52 -9.19 4.68
N GLY A 194 -24.11 -8.48 5.63
CA GLY A 194 -23.82 -8.63 7.06
C GLY A 194 -22.42 -8.17 7.47
N GLN A 195 -21.79 -7.31 6.67
CA GLN A 195 -20.45 -6.77 6.89
C GLN A 195 -20.52 -5.28 7.27
N ARG A 196 -19.50 -4.80 7.98
CA ARG A 196 -19.24 -3.37 8.09
C ARG A 196 -18.64 -2.84 6.80
N MET A 197 -18.71 -1.53 6.60
CA MET A 197 -18.11 -0.88 5.41
C MET A 197 -16.61 -1.17 5.28
N SER A 198 -15.85 -1.14 6.39
CA SER A 198 -14.43 -1.50 6.42
C SER A 198 -14.18 -2.94 5.97
N GLN A 199 -15.01 -3.88 6.42
CA GLN A 199 -14.89 -5.30 6.06
C GLN A 199 -15.21 -5.53 4.58
N LEU A 200 -16.26 -4.91 4.04
CA LEU A 200 -16.55 -4.93 2.60
C LEU A 200 -15.37 -4.40 1.79
N ALA A 201 -14.78 -3.26 2.18
CA ALA A 201 -13.67 -2.64 1.45
C ALA A 201 -12.41 -3.53 1.46
N ILE A 202 -12.11 -4.19 2.59
CA ILE A 202 -10.99 -5.13 2.72
C ILE A 202 -11.24 -6.37 1.85
N ALA A 203 -12.41 -7.01 2.00
CA ALA A 203 -12.79 -8.18 1.22
C ALA A 203 -12.76 -7.89 -0.29
N TRP A 204 -13.28 -6.73 -0.69
CA TRP A 204 -13.27 -6.31 -2.09
C TRP A 204 -11.84 -6.13 -2.64
N ALA A 205 -10.94 -5.53 -1.87
CA ALA A 205 -9.55 -5.39 -2.29
C ALA A 205 -8.85 -6.75 -2.47
N LEU A 206 -9.19 -7.73 -1.63
CA LEU A 206 -8.65 -9.10 -1.67
C LEU A 206 -9.32 -10.01 -2.71
N ARG A 207 -10.43 -9.58 -3.36
CA ARG A 207 -11.16 -10.41 -4.32
C ARG A 207 -10.33 -10.82 -5.55
N ASN A 208 -9.34 -10.01 -5.91
CA ASN A 208 -8.45 -10.31 -7.01
C ASN A 208 -7.29 -11.18 -6.50
N PRO A 209 -7.06 -12.39 -7.05
CA PRO A 209 -6.04 -13.33 -6.57
C PRO A 209 -4.60 -12.81 -6.69
N VAL A 210 -4.36 -11.81 -7.53
CA VAL A 210 -3.05 -11.14 -7.66
C VAL A 210 -2.73 -10.29 -6.44
N VAL A 211 -3.76 -9.79 -5.74
CA VAL A 211 -3.58 -9.05 -4.49
C VAL A 211 -3.29 -10.04 -3.36
N THR A 212 -2.02 -10.20 -3.05
CA THR A 212 -1.53 -11.15 -2.03
C THR A 212 -2.03 -10.80 -0.63
N CYS A 213 -2.04 -9.52 -0.27
CA CYS A 213 -2.55 -9.03 1.01
C CYS A 213 -2.83 -7.52 0.98
N VAL A 214 -3.51 -7.03 2.02
CA VAL A 214 -3.75 -5.60 2.24
C VAL A 214 -3.00 -5.12 3.48
N LEU A 215 -2.53 -3.87 3.43
CA LEU A 215 -1.86 -3.21 4.54
C LEU A 215 -2.88 -2.36 5.32
N LEU A 216 -3.05 -2.67 6.58
CA LEU A 216 -3.99 -1.99 7.48
C LEU A 216 -3.26 -1.38 8.67
N GLY A 217 -3.76 -0.24 9.14
CA GLY A 217 -3.43 0.34 10.43
C GLY A 217 -4.64 0.19 11.36
N ALA A 218 -4.37 -0.12 12.63
CA ALA A 218 -5.37 -0.14 13.69
C ALA A 218 -4.93 0.73 14.86
N SER A 219 -5.86 1.45 15.48
CA SER A 219 -5.61 2.27 16.67
C SER A 219 -6.01 1.60 17.98
N SER A 220 -6.68 0.45 17.91
CA SER A 220 -7.08 -0.39 19.03
C SER A 220 -7.13 -1.86 18.61
N VAL A 221 -7.15 -2.76 19.60
CA VAL A 221 -7.34 -4.19 19.38
C VAL A 221 -8.69 -4.45 18.74
N ASP A 222 -9.76 -3.86 19.26
CA ASP A 222 -11.12 -4.02 18.71
C ASP A 222 -11.19 -3.65 17.22
N GLN A 223 -10.49 -2.58 16.81
CA GLN A 223 -10.42 -2.19 15.40
C GLN A 223 -9.64 -3.20 14.56
N LEU A 224 -8.59 -3.80 15.13
CA LEU A 224 -7.84 -4.85 14.45
C LEU A 224 -8.71 -6.09 14.25
N ASP A 225 -9.37 -6.55 15.32
CA ASP A 225 -10.27 -7.71 15.28
C ASP A 225 -11.41 -7.48 14.27
N GLU A 226 -12.06 -6.31 14.33
CA GLU A 226 -13.11 -5.94 13.36
C GLU A 226 -12.62 -5.98 11.90
N ASN A 227 -11.38 -5.55 11.65
CA ASN A 227 -10.80 -5.63 10.30
C ASN A 227 -10.48 -7.08 9.89
N LEU A 228 -10.05 -7.92 10.83
CA LEU A 228 -9.76 -9.34 10.58
C LEU A 228 -11.03 -10.14 10.26
N ASP A 229 -12.18 -9.80 10.86
CA ASP A 229 -13.46 -10.41 10.53
C ASP A 229 -13.87 -10.26 9.05
N ALA A 230 -13.20 -9.35 8.29
CA ALA A 230 -13.39 -9.27 6.84
C ALA A 230 -13.05 -10.58 6.13
N LEU A 231 -12.17 -11.41 6.70
CA LEU A 231 -11.73 -12.67 6.12
C LEU A 231 -12.81 -13.77 6.18
N ASP A 232 -13.84 -13.60 6.99
CA ASP A 232 -14.93 -14.55 7.13
C ASP A 232 -15.91 -14.54 5.93
N ASN A 233 -15.85 -13.47 5.09
CA ASN A 233 -16.73 -13.33 3.93
C ASN A 233 -16.01 -12.61 2.76
N LEU A 234 -15.13 -13.34 2.07
CA LEU A 234 -14.35 -12.83 0.93
C LEU A 234 -15.00 -13.07 -0.43
N ASP A 235 -15.98 -13.97 -0.51
CA ASP A 235 -16.62 -14.35 -1.76
C ASP A 235 -17.63 -13.29 -2.23
N PHE A 236 -17.64 -13.01 -3.51
CA PHE A 236 -18.57 -12.10 -4.15
C PHE A 236 -19.29 -12.81 -5.29
N THR A 237 -20.60 -12.61 -5.40
CA THR A 237 -21.32 -12.97 -6.61
C THR A 237 -21.11 -11.91 -7.70
N ASP A 238 -21.29 -12.31 -8.97
CA ASP A 238 -21.22 -11.36 -10.11
C ASP A 238 -22.25 -10.23 -9.96
N GLU A 239 -23.39 -10.50 -9.37
CA GLU A 239 -24.45 -9.53 -9.11
C GLU A 239 -24.02 -8.47 -8.07
N GLU A 240 -23.36 -8.91 -6.99
CA GLU A 240 -22.80 -8.01 -5.99
C GLU A 240 -21.71 -7.14 -6.56
N LEU A 241 -20.78 -7.70 -7.35
CA LEU A 241 -19.72 -6.95 -7.99
C LEU A 241 -20.27 -5.91 -8.95
N LYS A 242 -21.29 -6.23 -9.77
CA LYS A 242 -21.96 -5.26 -10.65
C LYS A 242 -22.63 -4.12 -9.89
N ARG A 243 -23.20 -4.39 -8.72
CA ARG A 243 -23.78 -3.35 -7.85
C ARG A 243 -22.70 -2.49 -7.20
N ILE A 244 -21.62 -3.12 -6.72
CA ILE A 244 -20.47 -2.43 -6.16
C ILE A 244 -19.86 -1.50 -7.19
N ASP A 245 -19.67 -1.93 -8.43
CA ASP A 245 -19.07 -1.16 -9.54
C ASP A 245 -19.85 0.12 -9.92
N GLN A 246 -21.12 0.23 -9.50
CA GLN A 246 -21.87 1.49 -9.66
C GLN A 246 -21.36 2.62 -8.75
N PHE A 247 -20.71 2.27 -7.64
CA PHE A 247 -20.21 3.19 -6.62
C PHE A 247 -18.68 3.16 -6.51
N ALA A 248 -18.07 1.99 -6.72
CA ALA A 248 -16.62 1.77 -6.65
C ALA A 248 -15.95 2.23 -7.94
N VAL A 249 -15.72 3.53 -8.06
CA VAL A 249 -15.13 4.16 -9.25
C VAL A 249 -13.94 5.02 -8.86
N GLU A 250 -13.05 5.28 -9.83
CA GLU A 250 -11.91 6.18 -9.62
C GLU A 250 -12.41 7.56 -9.18
N SER A 251 -11.96 8.01 -8.02
CA SER A 251 -12.49 9.19 -7.33
C SER A 251 -11.42 10.20 -6.96
N GLY A 252 -10.23 10.09 -7.55
CA GLY A 252 -9.11 10.98 -7.28
C GLY A 252 -8.53 10.85 -5.85
N VAL A 253 -8.77 9.71 -5.19
CA VAL A 253 -8.30 9.42 -3.83
C VAL A 253 -6.83 9.02 -3.80
N ASP A 254 -6.15 8.96 -4.94
CA ASP A 254 -4.73 8.64 -5.02
C ASP A 254 -3.85 9.85 -4.64
N LEU A 255 -3.72 10.08 -3.34
CA LEU A 255 -2.90 11.15 -2.78
C LEU A 255 -1.39 10.92 -2.94
N TRP A 256 -0.98 9.70 -3.32
CA TRP A 256 0.40 9.26 -3.34
C TRP A 256 0.97 9.13 -4.76
N ARG A 257 0.13 9.23 -5.77
CA ARG A 257 0.54 9.26 -7.16
C ARG A 257 1.18 10.61 -7.44
N ARG A 258 2.50 10.68 -7.40
CA ARG A 258 3.18 11.80 -8.05
C ARG A 258 2.85 11.70 -9.55
N PRO A 259 2.34 12.76 -10.19
CA PRO A 259 2.24 12.76 -11.63
C PRO A 259 3.61 12.35 -12.18
N ALA A 260 3.61 11.53 -13.24
CA ALA A 260 4.80 11.32 -14.03
C ALA A 260 5.23 12.73 -14.50
N THR A 261 6.03 13.39 -13.69
CA THR A 261 6.62 14.66 -14.09
C THR A 261 7.60 14.34 -15.18
N GLU A 262 7.33 14.96 -16.25
CA GLU A 262 8.02 15.13 -17.52
C GLU A 262 9.51 14.98 -17.44
#